data_027bc9194a3aff81f9966d9e2afe0441
#
_entry.id   027bc9194a3aff81f9966d9e2afe0441
#
_cell.length_a   1.000
_cell.length_b   1.000
_cell.length_c   1.000
_cell.angle_alpha   90.00
_cell.angle_beta   90.00
_cell.angle_gamma   90.00
#
_symmetry.space_group_name_H-M   'P 1'
#
loop_
_entity.id
_entity.type
_entity.pdbx_description
1 polymer ?
#
loop_
_entity_poly.entity_id
_entity_poly.type
_entity_poly.pdbx_seq_one_letter_code
_entity_poly.pdbx_strand_id
1 'polypeptide(L)'
;MAAELEMETLTEGTGEIAEVGKRVSVHYEGRLEDGTVFDGSRPRGQTFSFTIGAGQVIRGWEQGVAGMKVGETRRLTIPPELGYGEAGAGGVIPPNATLIFEIELLEVTTPVTLGQATAEDLLKAQADGVVVIDIRREEEWQDTGIIEGTATITAFTASGRVHPEFLGKFQELVPSPDTPVMLYCRTGNRTTSLGNALINQLGFSDVSHLSTGIKGWMADGRETVAHQD
;
A
#
# COMPACT_ATOMS: atom_id res chain seq x y z
N MET A 1 -16.00 -5.25 -35.24
CA MET A 1 -16.14 -5.82 -33.87
C MET A 1 -14.90 -5.37 -33.13
N ALA A 2 -15.04 -4.87 -31.89
CA ALA A 2 -13.85 -4.57 -31.08
C ALA A 2 -13.10 -5.90 -30.86
N ALA A 3 -11.78 -5.89 -31.01
CA ALA A 3 -10.97 -7.06 -30.71
C ALA A 3 -11.08 -7.33 -29.19
N GLU A 4 -11.25 -8.58 -28.83
CA GLU A 4 -11.37 -9.00 -27.42
C GLU A 4 -10.01 -9.42 -26.87
N LEU A 5 -9.84 -9.33 -25.55
CA LEU A 5 -8.69 -9.88 -24.86
C LEU A 5 -8.69 -11.40 -24.99
N GLU A 6 -7.63 -11.97 -25.55
CA GLU A 6 -7.45 -13.43 -25.59
C GLU A 6 -6.53 -13.85 -24.44
N MET A 7 -6.90 -14.94 -23.78
CA MET A 7 -6.16 -15.50 -22.64
C MET A 7 -5.94 -17.00 -22.88
N GLU A 8 -4.68 -17.43 -22.81
CA GLU A 8 -4.27 -18.83 -22.96
C GLU A 8 -3.44 -19.23 -21.73
N THR A 9 -3.89 -20.21 -20.95
CA THR A 9 -3.11 -20.79 -19.86
C THR A 9 -2.05 -21.73 -20.44
N LEU A 10 -0.78 -21.36 -20.29
CA LEU A 10 0.37 -22.16 -20.76
C LEU A 10 0.78 -23.19 -19.71
N THR A 11 0.70 -22.81 -18.43
CA THR A 11 0.99 -23.68 -17.28
C THR A 11 -0.05 -23.42 -16.22
N GLU A 12 -0.64 -24.46 -15.65
CA GLU A 12 -1.59 -24.35 -14.56
C GLU A 12 -0.87 -24.00 -13.25
N GLY A 13 -1.45 -23.07 -12.48
CA GLY A 13 -1.06 -22.78 -11.12
C GLY A 13 -1.92 -23.50 -10.09
N THR A 14 -1.38 -23.71 -8.90
CA THR A 14 -2.09 -24.39 -7.79
C THR A 14 -2.16 -23.57 -6.52
N GLY A 15 -1.52 -22.39 -6.51
CA GLY A 15 -1.48 -21.51 -5.32
C GLY A 15 -2.67 -20.55 -5.21
N GLU A 16 -2.49 -19.47 -4.44
CA GLU A 16 -3.51 -18.46 -4.17
C GLU A 16 -3.99 -17.77 -5.46
N ILE A 17 -5.28 -17.42 -5.48
CA ILE A 17 -5.92 -16.78 -6.65
C ILE A 17 -5.69 -15.27 -6.59
N ALA A 18 -5.33 -14.70 -7.73
CA ALA A 18 -5.18 -13.27 -7.94
C ALA A 18 -6.55 -12.59 -8.08
N GLU A 19 -7.05 -12.02 -7.01
CA GLU A 19 -8.34 -11.33 -6.96
C GLU A 19 -8.16 -9.80 -7.02
N VAL A 20 -9.22 -9.10 -7.40
CA VAL A 20 -9.25 -7.62 -7.34
C VAL A 20 -8.95 -7.14 -5.92
N GLY A 21 -8.08 -6.15 -5.80
CA GLY A 21 -7.59 -5.61 -4.52
C GLY A 21 -6.35 -6.31 -3.98
N LYS A 22 -5.98 -7.49 -4.49
CA LYS A 22 -4.73 -8.17 -4.12
C LYS A 22 -3.53 -7.56 -4.84
N ARG A 23 -2.39 -7.53 -4.17
CA ARG A 23 -1.09 -7.21 -4.76
C ARG A 23 -0.48 -8.49 -5.32
N VAL A 24 -0.03 -8.43 -6.56
CA VAL A 24 0.60 -9.56 -7.25
C VAL A 24 2.05 -9.24 -7.59
N SER A 25 2.91 -10.26 -7.58
CA SER A 25 4.28 -10.21 -8.10
C SER A 25 4.39 -11.18 -9.27
N VAL A 26 4.88 -10.70 -10.41
CA VAL A 26 4.95 -11.48 -11.63
C VAL A 26 6.34 -11.40 -12.29
N HIS A 27 6.69 -12.44 -13.03
CA HIS A 27 7.61 -12.31 -14.15
C HIS A 27 6.82 -12.20 -15.44
N TYR A 28 7.36 -11.43 -16.40
CA TYR A 28 6.71 -11.27 -17.71
C TYR A 28 7.72 -11.01 -18.81
N GLU A 29 7.25 -11.25 -20.03
CA GLU A 29 7.88 -10.79 -21.26
C GLU A 29 6.80 -10.26 -22.21
N GLY A 30 7.01 -9.06 -22.76
CA GLY A 30 6.10 -8.40 -23.71
C GLY A 30 6.70 -8.35 -25.10
N ARG A 31 5.90 -8.77 -26.11
CA ARG A 31 6.28 -8.81 -27.53
C ARG A 31 5.22 -8.13 -28.40
N LEU A 32 5.66 -7.64 -29.57
CA LEU A 32 4.79 -7.28 -30.66
C LEU A 32 4.42 -8.53 -31.48
N GLU A 33 3.44 -8.42 -32.38
CA GLU A 33 3.01 -9.53 -33.26
C GLU A 33 4.13 -10.06 -34.18
N ASP A 34 5.10 -9.22 -34.52
CA ASP A 34 6.28 -9.61 -35.33
C ASP A 34 7.35 -10.36 -34.49
N GLY A 35 7.10 -10.56 -33.19
CA GLY A 35 8.01 -11.24 -32.26
C GLY A 35 9.04 -10.31 -31.60
N THR A 36 9.05 -9.01 -31.92
CA THR A 36 9.95 -8.04 -31.29
C THR A 36 9.66 -7.91 -29.80
N VAL A 37 10.63 -8.26 -28.94
CA VAL A 37 10.54 -8.09 -27.49
C VAL A 37 10.73 -6.62 -27.16
N PHE A 38 9.74 -5.99 -26.52
CA PHE A 38 9.82 -4.59 -26.14
C PHE A 38 10.07 -4.38 -24.65
N ASP A 39 9.68 -5.34 -23.79
CA ASP A 39 9.89 -5.26 -22.34
C ASP A 39 9.93 -6.66 -21.71
N GLY A 40 10.55 -6.77 -20.53
CA GLY A 40 10.60 -8.02 -19.77
C GLY A 40 11.23 -7.83 -18.40
N SER A 41 10.76 -8.56 -17.41
CA SER A 41 11.24 -8.51 -16.03
C SER A 41 12.48 -9.38 -15.79
N ARG A 42 12.57 -10.55 -16.46
CA ARG A 42 13.66 -11.52 -16.25
C ARG A 42 15.05 -10.98 -16.59
N PRO A 43 15.26 -10.24 -17.72
CA PRO A 43 16.56 -9.65 -18.02
C PRO A 43 17.03 -8.62 -16.98
N ARG A 44 16.10 -7.99 -16.27
CA ARG A 44 16.39 -7.04 -15.18
C ARG A 44 16.65 -7.72 -13.84
N GLY A 45 16.39 -9.03 -13.72
CA GLY A 45 16.51 -9.78 -12.47
C GLY A 45 15.54 -9.34 -11.37
N GLN A 46 14.47 -8.64 -11.72
CA GLN A 46 13.49 -8.09 -10.78
C GLN A 46 12.07 -8.47 -11.20
N THR A 47 11.25 -8.88 -10.23
CA THR A 47 9.82 -9.06 -10.43
C THR A 47 9.12 -7.71 -10.61
N PHE A 48 7.99 -7.71 -11.25
CA PHE A 48 7.10 -6.57 -11.32
C PHE A 48 5.89 -6.82 -10.42
N SER A 49 5.52 -5.83 -9.60
CA SER A 49 4.41 -5.96 -8.68
C SER A 49 3.41 -4.82 -8.86
N PHE A 50 2.12 -5.15 -8.80
CA PHE A 50 1.03 -4.18 -8.87
C PHE A 50 -0.19 -4.70 -8.11
N THR A 51 -1.15 -3.81 -7.81
CA THR A 51 -2.43 -4.18 -7.17
C THR A 51 -3.51 -4.25 -8.24
N ILE A 52 -4.18 -5.39 -8.36
CA ILE A 52 -5.24 -5.63 -9.35
C ILE A 52 -6.43 -4.69 -9.08
N GLY A 53 -6.90 -4.00 -10.10
CA GLY A 53 -8.01 -3.05 -10.01
C GLY A 53 -7.60 -1.64 -9.57
N ALA A 54 -6.31 -1.37 -9.32
CA ALA A 54 -5.82 -0.06 -8.92
C ALA A 54 -5.47 0.88 -10.10
N GLY A 55 -5.60 0.43 -11.34
CA GLY A 55 -5.26 1.21 -12.53
C GLY A 55 -3.76 1.48 -12.70
N GLN A 56 -2.91 0.63 -12.14
CA GLN A 56 -1.44 0.77 -12.19
C GLN A 56 -0.84 0.20 -13.47
N VAL A 57 -1.59 -0.59 -14.20
CA VAL A 57 -1.19 -1.27 -15.43
C VAL A 57 -2.24 -1.09 -16.53
N ILE A 58 -1.92 -1.47 -17.76
CA ILE A 58 -2.87 -1.43 -18.87
C ILE A 58 -4.09 -2.32 -18.61
N ARG A 59 -5.25 -1.96 -19.19
CA ARG A 59 -6.52 -2.65 -18.94
C ARG A 59 -6.47 -4.14 -19.27
N GLY A 60 -5.71 -4.53 -20.30
CA GLY A 60 -5.49 -5.93 -20.64
C GLY A 60 -4.82 -6.72 -19.53
N TRP A 61 -3.91 -6.12 -18.76
CA TRP A 61 -3.30 -6.75 -17.60
C TRP A 61 -4.26 -6.84 -16.42
N GLU A 62 -4.99 -5.75 -16.14
CA GLU A 62 -6.00 -5.74 -15.05
C GLU A 62 -7.02 -6.88 -15.22
N GLN A 63 -7.44 -7.14 -16.46
CA GLN A 63 -8.39 -8.20 -16.78
C GLN A 63 -7.73 -9.57 -16.90
N GLY A 64 -6.54 -9.63 -17.50
CA GLY A 64 -5.88 -10.86 -17.86
C GLY A 64 -5.16 -11.56 -16.72
N VAL A 65 -4.70 -10.81 -15.70
CA VAL A 65 -4.03 -11.35 -14.51
C VAL A 65 -5.03 -11.73 -13.42
N ALA A 66 -6.18 -11.07 -13.38
CA ALA A 66 -7.25 -11.45 -12.47
C ALA A 66 -7.67 -12.91 -12.70
N GLY A 67 -7.82 -13.66 -11.61
CA GLY A 67 -8.17 -15.08 -11.64
C GLY A 67 -7.02 -16.05 -11.90
N MET A 68 -5.79 -15.57 -12.19
CA MET A 68 -4.61 -16.44 -12.21
C MET A 68 -4.33 -17.03 -10.83
N LYS A 69 -3.69 -18.20 -10.80
CA LYS A 69 -3.21 -18.83 -9.56
C LYS A 69 -1.69 -18.74 -9.48
N VAL A 70 -1.16 -18.63 -8.27
CA VAL A 70 0.30 -18.67 -8.08
C VAL A 70 0.88 -19.93 -8.69
N GLY A 71 1.95 -19.77 -9.48
CA GLY A 71 2.58 -20.79 -10.32
C GLY A 71 2.00 -20.89 -11.74
N GLU A 72 0.92 -20.16 -12.05
CA GLU A 72 0.35 -20.13 -13.39
C GLU A 72 1.19 -19.26 -14.33
N THR A 73 1.37 -19.74 -15.57
CA THR A 73 1.85 -18.93 -16.68
C THR A 73 0.73 -18.78 -17.71
N ARG A 74 0.42 -17.53 -18.03
CA ARG A 74 -0.64 -17.17 -18.98
C ARG A 74 -0.10 -16.29 -20.09
N ARG A 75 -0.55 -16.56 -21.32
CA ARG A 75 -0.35 -15.66 -22.45
C ARG A 75 -1.59 -14.78 -22.62
N LEU A 76 -1.35 -13.48 -22.78
CA LEU A 76 -2.38 -12.48 -23.06
C LEU A 76 -2.11 -11.89 -24.44
N THR A 77 -3.11 -11.94 -25.34
CA THR A 77 -3.11 -11.16 -26.59
C THR A 77 -4.03 -9.97 -26.37
N ILE A 78 -3.42 -8.80 -26.26
CA ILE A 78 -4.08 -7.57 -25.83
C ILE A 78 -4.28 -6.64 -27.01
N PRO A 79 -5.53 -6.38 -27.43
CA PRO A 79 -5.79 -5.44 -28.50
C PRO A 79 -5.44 -3.99 -28.09
N PRO A 80 -5.22 -3.10 -29.08
CA PRO A 80 -4.80 -1.72 -28.80
C PRO A 80 -5.66 -0.98 -27.77
N GLU A 81 -6.96 -1.17 -27.79
CA GLU A 81 -7.93 -0.49 -26.91
C GLU A 81 -7.76 -0.87 -25.41
N LEU A 82 -7.19 -2.03 -25.13
CA LEU A 82 -6.85 -2.51 -23.80
C LEU A 82 -5.36 -2.35 -23.47
N GLY A 83 -4.57 -1.86 -24.43
CA GLY A 83 -3.14 -1.59 -24.32
C GLY A 83 -2.84 -0.08 -24.37
N TYR A 84 -2.03 0.35 -25.35
CA TYR A 84 -1.58 1.74 -25.49
C TYR A 84 -2.29 2.53 -26.60
N GLY A 85 -3.27 1.93 -27.26
CA GLY A 85 -4.14 2.59 -28.25
C GLY A 85 -3.41 3.25 -29.42
N GLU A 86 -4.01 4.33 -29.92
CA GLU A 86 -3.50 5.09 -31.07
C GLU A 86 -2.18 5.84 -30.76
N ALA A 87 -1.84 6.05 -29.47
CA ALA A 87 -0.63 6.77 -29.11
C ALA A 87 0.62 5.90 -29.12
N GLY A 88 0.48 4.57 -28.94
CA GLY A 88 1.62 3.70 -28.68
C GLY A 88 2.36 4.07 -27.39
N ALA A 89 3.57 3.58 -27.18
CA ALA A 89 4.36 3.90 -26.01
C ALA A 89 5.87 3.86 -26.24
N GLY A 90 6.59 4.83 -25.64
CA GLY A 90 8.05 4.83 -25.48
C GLY A 90 8.88 4.74 -26.76
N GLY A 91 8.29 4.97 -27.92
CA GLY A 91 8.96 4.84 -29.23
C GLY A 91 9.26 3.38 -29.64
N VAL A 92 8.93 2.41 -28.80
CA VAL A 92 9.12 0.96 -29.07
C VAL A 92 7.81 0.24 -29.35
N ILE A 93 6.69 0.75 -28.86
CA ILE A 93 5.34 0.22 -29.13
C ILE A 93 4.67 1.15 -30.15
N PRO A 94 4.42 0.69 -31.40
CA PRO A 94 3.76 1.48 -32.43
C PRO A 94 2.32 1.85 -32.07
N PRO A 95 1.74 2.87 -32.71
CA PRO A 95 0.31 3.13 -32.69
C PRO A 95 -0.50 1.90 -33.10
N ASN A 96 -1.59 1.65 -32.37
CA ASN A 96 -2.53 0.55 -32.63
C ASN A 96 -1.88 -0.85 -32.64
N ALA A 97 -0.82 -1.06 -31.84
CA ALA A 97 -0.16 -2.35 -31.71
C ALA A 97 -0.97 -3.31 -30.84
N THR A 98 -1.15 -4.53 -31.31
CA THR A 98 -1.52 -5.68 -30.48
C THR A 98 -0.30 -6.11 -29.68
N LEU A 99 -0.48 -6.36 -28.38
CA LEU A 99 0.59 -6.76 -27.48
C LEU A 99 0.42 -8.20 -27.04
N ILE A 100 1.49 -8.95 -27.04
CA ILE A 100 1.51 -10.34 -26.57
C ILE A 100 2.38 -10.38 -25.31
N PHE A 101 1.78 -10.77 -24.19
CA PHE A 101 2.51 -10.95 -22.94
C PHE A 101 2.46 -12.41 -22.50
N GLU A 102 3.59 -12.92 -22.06
CA GLU A 102 3.65 -14.15 -21.26
C GLU A 102 3.94 -13.72 -19.82
N ILE A 103 3.03 -14.06 -18.89
CA ILE A 103 3.05 -13.63 -17.51
C ILE A 103 3.03 -14.86 -16.61
N GLU A 104 4.01 -14.96 -15.72
CA GLU A 104 4.09 -15.96 -14.65
C GLU A 104 3.73 -15.29 -13.32
N LEU A 105 2.70 -15.78 -12.66
CA LEU A 105 2.30 -15.31 -11.33
C LEU A 105 3.10 -16.02 -10.25
N LEU A 106 3.87 -15.24 -9.49
CA LEU A 106 4.77 -15.75 -8.46
C LEU A 106 4.19 -15.66 -7.06
N GLU A 107 3.46 -14.57 -6.76
CA GLU A 107 2.97 -14.28 -5.43
C GLU A 107 1.68 -13.46 -5.48
N VAL A 108 0.81 -13.73 -4.52
CA VAL A 108 -0.40 -12.94 -4.24
C VAL A 108 -0.36 -12.53 -2.76
N THR A 109 -0.53 -11.25 -2.48
CA THR A 109 -0.56 -10.72 -1.11
C THR A 109 -1.72 -9.75 -0.93
N THR A 110 -2.23 -9.64 0.31
CA THR A 110 -3.19 -8.59 0.64
C THR A 110 -2.43 -7.30 0.94
N PRO A 111 -2.67 -6.20 0.22
CA PRO A 111 -2.03 -4.93 0.54
C PRO A 111 -2.41 -4.50 1.95
N VAL A 112 -1.42 -4.19 2.76
CA VAL A 112 -1.64 -3.53 4.05
C VAL A 112 -1.96 -2.06 3.78
N THR A 113 -3.02 -1.56 4.38
CA THR A 113 -3.42 -0.15 4.28
C THR A 113 -3.52 0.45 5.68
N LEU A 114 -3.27 1.75 5.79
CA LEU A 114 -3.40 2.47 7.04
C LEU A 114 -4.87 2.47 7.50
N GLY A 115 -5.13 1.85 8.67
CA GLY A 115 -6.46 1.79 9.27
C GLY A 115 -6.95 3.18 9.69
N GLN A 116 -8.19 3.51 9.31
CA GLN A 116 -8.87 4.74 9.74
C GLN A 116 -9.67 4.44 11.00
N ALA A 117 -9.31 5.08 12.12
CA ALA A 117 -9.93 4.84 13.41
C ALA A 117 -10.75 6.03 13.89
N THR A 118 -11.84 5.75 14.58
CA THR A 118 -12.66 6.69 15.36
C THR A 118 -12.14 6.79 16.79
N ALA A 119 -12.73 7.68 17.59
CA ALA A 119 -12.43 7.78 19.02
C ALA A 119 -12.84 6.51 19.81
N GLU A 120 -13.92 5.84 19.40
CA GLU A 120 -14.33 4.55 19.98
C GLU A 120 -13.33 3.44 19.66
N ASP A 121 -12.85 3.39 18.40
CA ASP A 121 -11.83 2.42 18.00
C ASP A 121 -10.53 2.61 18.80
N LEU A 122 -10.16 3.87 19.13
CA LEU A 122 -8.98 4.15 19.96
C LEU A 122 -9.17 3.60 21.38
N LEU A 123 -10.30 3.85 22.02
CA LEU A 123 -10.59 3.31 23.34
C LEU A 123 -10.59 1.78 23.36
N LYS A 124 -11.16 1.18 22.31
CA LYS A 124 -11.14 -0.28 22.15
C LYS A 124 -9.72 -0.79 21.98
N ALA A 125 -8.92 -0.16 21.14
CA ALA A 125 -7.51 -0.51 20.93
C ALA A 125 -6.72 -0.48 22.24
N GLN A 126 -6.91 0.55 23.07
CA GLN A 126 -6.30 0.62 24.41
C GLN A 126 -6.75 -0.54 25.31
N ALA A 127 -8.05 -0.84 25.32
CA ALA A 127 -8.59 -1.97 26.10
C ALA A 127 -8.03 -3.32 25.65
N ASP A 128 -7.77 -3.48 24.35
CA ASP A 128 -7.18 -4.67 23.76
C ASP A 128 -5.63 -4.71 23.90
N GLY A 129 -5.02 -3.70 24.56
CA GLY A 129 -3.58 -3.63 24.80
C GLY A 129 -2.75 -3.16 23.60
N VAL A 130 -3.40 -2.57 22.58
CA VAL A 130 -2.69 -1.96 21.45
C VAL A 130 -1.95 -0.70 21.90
N VAL A 131 -0.71 -0.52 21.48
CA VAL A 131 0.07 0.66 21.78
C VAL A 131 -0.50 1.85 21.01
N VAL A 132 -0.99 2.86 21.75
CA VAL A 132 -1.48 4.13 21.16
C VAL A 132 -0.45 5.22 21.40
N ILE A 133 -0.02 5.91 20.34
CA ILE A 133 1.07 6.88 20.39
C ILE A 133 0.62 8.24 19.87
N ASP A 134 0.81 9.26 20.71
CA ASP A 134 0.75 10.66 20.31
C ASP A 134 2.05 11.08 19.66
N ILE A 135 2.01 11.37 18.37
CA ILE A 135 3.20 11.73 17.59
C ILE A 135 3.41 13.24 17.47
N ARG A 136 2.68 14.03 18.25
CA ARG A 136 2.80 15.49 18.24
C ARG A 136 4.12 15.92 18.90
N ARG A 137 4.37 17.22 18.93
CA ARG A 137 5.51 17.82 19.62
C ARG A 137 5.15 18.10 21.08
N GLU A 138 6.16 18.20 21.91
CA GLU A 138 6.01 18.43 23.34
C GLU A 138 5.19 19.70 23.68
N GLU A 139 5.43 20.80 22.95
CA GLU A 139 4.64 22.02 23.17
C GLU A 139 3.15 21.83 22.85
N GLU A 140 2.80 20.91 21.96
CA GLU A 140 1.40 20.58 21.66
C GLU A 140 0.77 19.72 22.76
N TRP A 141 1.55 18.88 23.45
CA TRP A 141 1.07 18.10 24.61
C TRP A 141 0.82 19.02 25.83
N GLN A 142 1.68 20.00 26.04
CA GLN A 142 1.52 20.97 27.10
C GLN A 142 0.31 21.91 26.87
N ASP A 143 0.04 22.26 25.62
CA ASP A 143 -1.05 23.15 25.22
C ASP A 143 -2.44 22.52 25.39
N THR A 144 -2.61 21.28 24.94
CA THR A 144 -3.94 20.63 24.83
C THR A 144 -4.07 19.36 25.67
N GLY A 145 -3.05 18.95 26.39
CA GLY A 145 -3.00 17.64 27.03
C GLY A 145 -2.85 16.49 26.02
N ILE A 146 -2.95 15.28 26.51
CA ILE A 146 -2.88 14.01 25.77
C ILE A 146 -4.13 13.17 26.05
N ILE A 147 -4.40 12.18 25.21
CA ILE A 147 -5.41 11.16 25.52
C ILE A 147 -4.84 10.25 26.62
N GLU A 148 -5.61 9.99 27.66
CA GLU A 148 -5.17 9.17 28.80
C GLU A 148 -4.69 7.79 28.34
N GLY A 149 -3.62 7.28 28.94
CA GLY A 149 -3.06 5.96 28.65
C GLY A 149 -2.30 5.84 27.33
N THR A 150 -1.97 6.96 26.68
CA THR A 150 -1.19 6.96 25.44
C THR A 150 0.29 7.26 25.71
N ALA A 151 1.17 6.65 24.90
CA ALA A 151 2.58 7.02 24.86
C ALA A 151 2.77 8.30 24.03
N THR A 152 3.85 9.01 24.29
CA THR A 152 4.20 10.26 23.57
C THR A 152 5.56 10.15 22.92
N ILE A 153 5.64 10.40 21.60
CA ILE A 153 6.90 10.46 20.85
C ILE A 153 6.80 11.56 19.80
N THR A 154 7.63 12.58 19.89
CA THR A 154 7.73 13.57 18.81
C THR A 154 8.24 12.93 17.53
N ALA A 155 7.36 12.78 16.52
CA ALA A 155 7.74 12.18 15.25
C ALA A 155 8.38 13.17 14.26
N PHE A 156 8.01 14.44 14.33
CA PHE A 156 8.49 15.45 13.39
C PHE A 156 9.01 16.69 14.09
N THR A 157 10.11 17.21 13.59
CA THR A 157 10.65 18.53 13.99
C THR A 157 9.72 19.65 13.55
N ALA A 158 9.95 20.88 14.03
CA ALA A 158 9.22 22.07 13.58
C ALA A 158 9.35 22.33 12.08
N SER A 159 10.43 21.87 11.44
CA SER A 159 10.63 21.96 9.98
C SER A 159 9.96 20.84 9.19
N GLY A 160 9.22 19.93 9.84
CA GLY A 160 8.51 18.81 9.20
C GLY A 160 9.38 17.60 8.86
N ARG A 161 10.67 17.60 9.21
CA ARG A 161 11.54 16.43 9.05
C ARG A 161 11.30 15.43 10.18
N VAL A 162 11.51 14.14 9.91
CA VAL A 162 11.46 13.10 10.95
C VAL A 162 12.45 13.46 12.07
N HIS A 163 11.99 13.36 13.32
CA HIS A 163 12.81 13.64 14.49
C HIS A 163 13.91 12.57 14.61
N PRO A 164 15.18 12.94 14.86
CA PRO A 164 16.29 11.98 14.89
C PRO A 164 16.10 10.81 15.87
N GLU A 165 15.48 11.06 17.02
CA GLU A 165 15.25 10.04 18.05
C GLU A 165 13.97 9.22 17.83
N PHE A 166 13.13 9.58 16.84
CA PHE A 166 11.82 8.97 16.67
C PHE A 166 11.90 7.45 16.50
N LEU A 167 12.72 6.97 15.57
CA LEU A 167 12.79 5.54 15.29
C LEU A 167 13.26 4.71 16.48
N GLY A 168 14.24 5.20 17.25
CA GLY A 168 14.72 4.50 18.44
C GLY A 168 13.62 4.34 19.49
N LYS A 169 12.98 5.46 19.86
CA LYS A 169 11.86 5.46 20.83
C LYS A 169 10.65 4.66 20.35
N PHE A 170 10.36 4.72 19.05
CA PHE A 170 9.27 3.98 18.45
C PHE A 170 9.53 2.46 18.53
N GLN A 171 10.74 2.01 18.22
CA GLN A 171 11.11 0.59 18.29
C GLN A 171 11.11 0.03 19.73
N GLU A 172 11.36 0.85 20.73
CA GLU A 172 11.23 0.45 22.13
C GLU A 172 9.77 0.13 22.50
N LEU A 173 8.80 0.87 21.97
CA LEU A 173 7.37 0.66 22.21
C LEU A 173 6.75 -0.39 21.27
N VAL A 174 7.24 -0.46 20.04
CA VAL A 174 6.70 -1.29 18.96
C VAL A 174 7.85 -2.11 18.35
N PRO A 175 8.26 -3.20 19.02
CA PRO A 175 9.50 -3.91 18.72
C PRO A 175 9.46 -4.76 17.44
N SER A 176 8.26 -5.05 16.90
CA SER A 176 8.10 -5.88 15.71
C SER A 176 7.15 -5.23 14.71
N PRO A 177 7.40 -5.39 13.40
CA PRO A 177 6.46 -4.98 12.37
C PRO A 177 5.06 -5.62 12.46
N ASP A 178 4.93 -6.74 13.16
CA ASP A 178 3.65 -7.40 13.39
C ASP A 178 2.94 -6.91 14.66
N THR A 179 3.57 -6.02 15.44
CA THR A 179 2.95 -5.43 16.63
C THR A 179 1.91 -4.39 16.21
N PRO A 180 0.63 -4.56 16.59
CA PRO A 180 -0.40 -3.57 16.31
C PRO A 180 -0.06 -2.21 16.94
N VAL A 181 -0.23 -1.14 16.19
CA VAL A 181 -0.01 0.22 16.67
C VAL A 181 -1.05 1.18 16.17
N MET A 182 -1.50 2.07 17.05
CA MET A 182 -2.38 3.17 16.67
C MET A 182 -1.70 4.50 16.91
N LEU A 183 -1.79 5.40 15.95
CA LEU A 183 -1.16 6.72 16.00
C LEU A 183 -2.21 7.81 16.09
N TYR A 184 -1.93 8.90 16.78
CA TYR A 184 -2.68 10.13 16.60
C TYR A 184 -1.77 11.36 16.57
N CYS A 185 -2.27 12.40 15.94
CA CYS A 185 -1.65 13.72 15.93
C CYS A 185 -2.74 14.80 16.10
N ARG A 186 -2.49 16.01 15.65
CA ARG A 186 -3.45 17.11 15.83
C ARG A 186 -4.74 16.91 15.01
N THR A 187 -4.62 16.49 13.72
CA THR A 187 -5.73 16.45 12.73
C THR A 187 -5.70 15.22 11.82
N GLY A 188 -4.87 14.23 12.05
CA GLY A 188 -4.71 13.05 11.22
C GLY A 188 -3.65 13.15 10.09
N ASN A 189 -3.29 14.35 9.62
CA ASN A 189 -2.41 14.51 8.47
C ASN A 189 -0.98 13.95 8.68
N ARG A 190 -0.34 14.24 9.84
CA ARG A 190 1.00 13.73 10.15
C ARG A 190 1.00 12.22 10.31
N THR A 191 -0.05 11.67 10.92
CA THR A 191 -0.21 10.21 11.09
C THR A 191 -0.51 9.50 9.78
N THR A 192 -1.20 10.12 8.84
CA THR A 192 -1.37 9.56 7.49
C THR A 192 -0.02 9.38 6.80
N SER A 193 0.84 10.40 6.82
CA SER A 193 2.17 10.32 6.20
C SER A 193 3.07 9.29 6.90
N LEU A 194 3.11 9.32 8.23
CA LEU A 194 3.93 8.41 9.02
C LEU A 194 3.45 6.96 8.94
N GLY A 195 2.13 6.73 9.08
CA GLY A 195 1.56 5.38 9.02
C GLY A 195 1.80 4.71 7.67
N ASN A 196 1.62 5.45 6.57
CA ASN A 196 1.97 4.93 5.24
C ASN A 196 3.48 4.64 5.09
N ALA A 197 4.36 5.44 5.71
CA ALA A 197 5.80 5.16 5.70
C ALA A 197 6.13 3.90 6.54
N LEU A 198 5.53 3.71 7.70
CA LEU A 198 5.68 2.50 8.51
C LEU A 198 5.28 1.24 7.71
N ILE A 199 4.15 1.29 7.03
CA ILE A 199 3.66 0.17 6.20
C ILE A 199 4.58 -0.07 5.01
N ASN A 200 4.81 0.95 4.17
CA ASN A 200 5.44 0.78 2.85
C ASN A 200 6.97 0.68 2.90
N GLN A 201 7.63 1.25 3.91
CA GLN A 201 9.09 1.31 4.01
C GLN A 201 9.65 0.41 5.10
N LEU A 202 8.90 0.21 6.21
CA LEU A 202 9.35 -0.58 7.36
C LEU A 202 8.57 -1.89 7.52
N GLY A 203 7.57 -2.17 6.66
CA GLY A 203 6.87 -3.44 6.58
C GLY A 203 5.88 -3.72 7.71
N PHE A 204 5.41 -2.68 8.40
CA PHE A 204 4.41 -2.86 9.45
C PHE A 204 3.09 -3.36 8.88
N SER A 205 2.52 -4.40 9.50
CA SER A 205 1.32 -5.11 9.02
C SER A 205 0.01 -4.63 9.65
N ASP A 206 0.06 -3.96 10.80
CA ASP A 206 -1.13 -3.47 11.53
C ASP A 206 -0.89 -2.07 12.09
N VAL A 207 -1.13 -1.06 11.27
CA VAL A 207 -1.03 0.35 11.62
C VAL A 207 -2.36 1.03 11.40
N SER A 208 -2.86 1.69 12.42
CA SER A 208 -4.06 2.52 12.34
C SER A 208 -3.81 3.93 12.88
N HIS A 209 -4.70 4.85 12.60
CA HIS A 209 -4.61 6.19 13.16
C HIS A 209 -5.97 6.82 13.44
N LEU A 210 -6.04 7.63 14.48
CA LEU A 210 -7.19 8.49 14.74
C LEU A 210 -7.28 9.53 13.62
N SER A 211 -8.18 9.33 12.66
CA SER A 211 -8.24 10.08 11.40
C SER A 211 -8.52 11.58 11.59
N THR A 212 -9.26 11.94 12.64
CA THR A 212 -9.57 13.33 13.02
C THR A 212 -8.56 13.94 13.98
N GLY A 213 -7.65 13.13 14.51
CA GLY A 213 -6.66 13.50 15.51
C GLY A 213 -7.29 13.97 16.83
N ILE A 214 -6.45 14.55 17.70
CA ILE A 214 -6.92 15.03 19.02
C ILE A 214 -7.95 16.16 18.91
N LYS A 215 -7.96 16.91 17.80
CA LYS A 215 -9.00 17.91 17.56
C LYS A 215 -10.40 17.28 17.42
N GLY A 216 -10.52 16.17 16.71
CA GLY A 216 -11.77 15.42 16.62
C GLY A 216 -12.17 14.84 17.97
N TRP A 217 -11.21 14.24 18.72
CA TRP A 217 -11.42 13.74 20.06
C TRP A 217 -12.05 14.79 20.98
N MET A 218 -11.47 16.01 21.01
CA MET A 218 -11.99 17.11 21.83
C MET A 218 -13.33 17.66 21.30
N ALA A 219 -13.54 17.68 19.99
CA ALA A 219 -14.82 18.12 19.39
C ALA A 219 -15.97 17.16 19.72
N ASP A 220 -15.68 15.89 19.96
CA ASP A 220 -16.63 14.89 20.45
C ASP A 220 -16.91 15.01 21.96
N GLY A 221 -16.39 16.07 22.61
CA GLY A 221 -16.58 16.35 24.05
C GLY A 221 -15.77 15.43 24.97
N ARG A 222 -14.73 14.76 24.46
CA ARG A 222 -13.88 13.86 25.23
C ARG A 222 -12.75 14.64 25.91
N GLU A 223 -12.42 14.23 27.12
CA GLU A 223 -11.40 14.88 27.93
C GLU A 223 -9.98 14.46 27.53
N THR A 224 -9.04 15.32 27.81
CA THR A 224 -7.59 15.09 27.76
C THR A 224 -7.00 15.24 29.16
N VAL A 225 -5.87 14.60 29.41
CA VAL A 225 -5.12 14.72 30.68
C VAL A 225 -3.85 15.51 30.44
N ALA A 226 -3.35 16.17 31.50
CA ALA A 226 -2.07 16.87 31.42
C ALA A 226 -0.94 15.88 31.11
N HIS A 227 -0.05 16.26 30.18
CA HIS A 227 1.18 15.50 29.97
C HIS A 227 2.09 15.65 31.19
N GLN A 228 2.57 14.55 31.72
CA GLN A 228 3.54 14.50 32.81
C GLN A 228 4.86 13.97 32.23
N ASP A 229 5.96 14.68 32.54
CA ASP A 229 7.33 14.31 32.13
C ASP A 229 7.81 13.02 32.79
#